data_36363a74a18858d60a665e5f6f89b725
#
_entry.id   36363a74a18858d60a665e5f6f89b725
#
_cell.length_a   1.000
_cell.length_b   1.000
_cell.length_c   1.000
_cell.angle_alpha   90.00
_cell.angle_beta   90.00
_cell.angle_gamma   90.00
#
_symmetry.space_group_name_H-M   'P 1'
#
loop_
_entity.id
_entity.type
_entity.pdbx_description
1 polymer ?
#
loop_
_entity_poly.entity_id
_entity_poly.type
_entity_poly.pdbx_seq_one_letter_code
_entity_poly.pdbx_strand_id
1 'polypeptide(L)'
;MKIFNLNADEWDRTEEREGWRFKDAWVGAHTDAELIGASMYEVEPGSKQGPFHTHHANEEWAIVLRGEPTLRTHEGEQQLRQGDVVAFPRGKEGAHQIRNDTDAPVRVLMLSTLIAPDIVEYLDTGKIGARSVAGERIIFARPGPELDYWEDED
;
A
#
# COMPACT_ATOMS: atom_id res chain seq x y z
N MET A 1 6.43 -7.87 24.87
CA MET A 1 6.83 -7.58 23.47
C MET A 1 6.52 -8.81 22.63
N LYS A 2 5.84 -8.62 21.49
CA LYS A 2 5.63 -9.66 20.49
C LYS A 2 6.67 -9.54 19.38
N ILE A 3 7.01 -10.65 18.78
CA ILE A 3 8.05 -10.75 17.74
C ILE A 3 7.42 -11.37 16.50
N PHE A 4 7.65 -10.78 15.34
CA PHE A 4 7.30 -11.34 14.03
C PHE A 4 8.58 -11.56 13.22
N ASN A 5 8.72 -12.71 12.58
CA ASN A 5 9.89 -13.00 11.76
C ASN A 5 9.57 -12.79 10.28
N LEU A 6 10.17 -11.77 9.66
CA LEU A 6 9.95 -11.45 8.24
C LEU A 6 10.42 -12.54 7.26
N ASN A 7 11.20 -13.53 7.72
CA ASN A 7 11.60 -14.67 6.89
C ASN A 7 10.65 -15.88 7.04
N ALA A 8 9.70 -15.83 7.98
CA ALA A 8 8.70 -16.90 8.13
C ALA A 8 7.69 -16.90 6.98
N ASP A 9 7.07 -18.05 6.76
CA ASP A 9 5.94 -18.21 5.84
C ASP A 9 4.62 -18.15 6.61
N GLU A 10 4.42 -17.05 7.36
CA GLU A 10 3.20 -16.78 8.14
C GLU A 10 2.41 -15.66 7.43
N TRP A 11 1.17 -15.97 7.04
CA TRP A 11 0.34 -15.12 6.22
C TRP A 11 -1.06 -15.01 6.81
N ASP A 12 -1.60 -13.79 6.85
CA ASP A 12 -2.97 -13.52 7.33
C ASP A 12 -3.99 -13.60 6.20
N ARG A 13 -3.56 -13.33 4.96
CA ARG A 13 -4.44 -13.34 3.80
C ARG A 13 -3.71 -13.83 2.54
N THR A 14 -4.46 -14.46 1.65
CA THR A 14 -4.06 -14.77 0.28
C THR A 14 -5.07 -14.17 -0.69
N GLU A 15 -4.59 -13.46 -1.71
CA GLU A 15 -5.41 -12.93 -2.81
C GLU A 15 -5.04 -13.69 -4.09
N GLU A 16 -6.07 -14.22 -4.82
CA GLU A 16 -5.89 -15.05 -6.01
C GLU A 16 -6.55 -14.44 -7.26
N ARG A 17 -6.89 -13.17 -7.21
CA ARG A 17 -7.50 -12.48 -8.35
C ARG A 17 -6.48 -12.28 -9.46
N GLU A 18 -6.91 -12.42 -10.73
CA GLU A 18 -6.06 -12.19 -11.89
C GLU A 18 -5.36 -10.80 -11.84
N GLY A 19 -4.03 -10.80 -11.99
CA GLY A 19 -3.19 -9.62 -11.86
C GLY A 19 -2.93 -9.14 -10.43
N TRP A 20 -3.47 -9.83 -9.42
CA TRP A 20 -3.41 -9.47 -7.99
C TRP A 20 -3.19 -10.71 -7.10
N ARG A 21 -2.27 -11.58 -7.49
CA ARG A 21 -1.93 -12.77 -6.71
C ARG A 21 -0.81 -12.44 -5.75
N PHE A 22 -1.14 -12.41 -4.47
CA PHE A 22 -0.19 -12.15 -3.41
C PHE A 22 -0.67 -12.72 -2.08
N LYS A 23 0.25 -12.86 -1.12
CA LYS A 23 -0.04 -13.09 0.29
C LYS A 23 0.40 -11.88 1.08
N ASP A 24 -0.30 -11.58 2.17
CA ASP A 24 0.12 -10.54 3.10
C ASP A 24 0.03 -10.98 4.56
N ALA A 25 0.93 -10.43 5.37
CA ALA A 25 0.95 -10.56 6.81
C ALA A 25 0.93 -9.17 7.45
N TRP A 26 0.05 -8.99 8.43
CA TRP A 26 -0.15 -7.72 9.13
C TRP A 26 0.82 -7.60 10.31
N VAL A 27 2.09 -7.39 9.99
CA VAL A 27 3.22 -7.37 10.93
C VAL A 27 2.99 -6.39 12.09
N GLY A 28 2.42 -5.22 11.80
CA GLY A 28 2.06 -4.24 12.82
C GLY A 28 1.11 -4.79 13.86
N ALA A 29 0.06 -5.52 13.43
CA ALA A 29 -0.90 -6.15 14.34
C ALA A 29 -0.25 -7.30 15.15
N HIS A 30 0.59 -8.11 14.51
CA HIS A 30 1.32 -9.17 15.20
C HIS A 30 2.29 -8.67 16.26
N THR A 31 2.79 -7.44 16.12
CA THR A 31 3.77 -6.83 17.05
C THR A 31 3.16 -5.81 18.02
N ASP A 32 1.83 -5.63 18.01
CA ASP A 32 1.10 -4.60 18.78
C ASP A 32 1.62 -3.17 18.51
N ALA A 33 1.97 -2.87 17.25
CA ALA A 33 2.39 -1.53 16.87
C ALA A 33 1.19 -0.58 16.83
N GLU A 34 1.34 0.62 17.41
CA GLU A 34 0.26 1.60 17.55
C GLU A 34 0.36 2.78 16.58
N LEU A 35 1.59 3.22 16.27
CA LEU A 35 1.84 4.43 15.49
C LEU A 35 2.39 4.15 14.09
N ILE A 36 2.88 2.93 13.87
CA ILE A 36 3.48 2.50 12.61
C ILE A 36 2.74 1.26 12.12
N GLY A 37 2.12 1.36 10.96
CA GLY A 37 1.63 0.22 10.21
C GLY A 37 2.80 -0.54 9.59
N ALA A 38 2.70 -1.86 9.56
CA ALA A 38 3.66 -2.71 8.89
C ALA A 38 2.92 -3.89 8.26
N SER A 39 3.10 -4.09 6.95
CA SER A 39 2.54 -5.22 6.22
C SER A 39 3.60 -5.84 5.33
N MET A 40 3.79 -7.12 5.44
CA MET A 40 4.68 -7.88 4.56
C MET A 40 3.85 -8.49 3.43
N TYR A 41 4.35 -8.39 2.22
CA TYR A 41 3.73 -8.97 1.02
C TYR A 41 4.67 -9.93 0.33
N GLU A 42 4.13 -11.05 -0.15
CA GLU A 42 4.79 -11.91 -1.13
C GLU A 42 3.95 -11.87 -2.40
N VAL A 43 4.52 -11.30 -3.48
CA VAL A 43 3.81 -11.02 -4.74
C VAL A 43 4.26 -12.04 -5.78
N GLU A 44 3.30 -12.76 -6.35
CA GLU A 44 3.53 -13.78 -7.38
C GLU A 44 3.95 -13.15 -8.73
N PRO A 45 4.65 -13.89 -9.59
CA PRO A 45 5.00 -13.47 -10.94
C PRO A 45 3.82 -12.91 -11.73
N GLY A 46 4.01 -11.78 -12.42
CA GLY A 46 2.99 -11.10 -13.22
C GLY A 46 1.91 -10.41 -12.41
N SER A 47 2.11 -10.21 -11.12
CA SER A 47 1.11 -9.64 -10.20
C SER A 47 1.56 -8.34 -9.55
N LYS A 48 0.60 -7.66 -8.92
CA LYS A 48 0.77 -6.37 -8.24
C LYS A 48 0.47 -6.52 -6.77
N GLN A 49 1.19 -5.77 -5.93
CA GLN A 49 0.94 -5.69 -4.49
C GLN A 49 -0.33 -4.87 -4.17
N GLY A 50 -0.55 -3.77 -4.92
CA GLY A 50 -1.67 -2.87 -4.76
C GLY A 50 -1.90 -2.01 -6.00
N PRO A 51 -3.00 -1.25 -6.08
CA PRO A 51 -3.22 -0.25 -7.12
C PRO A 51 -2.14 0.83 -7.12
N PHE A 52 -1.99 1.56 -8.23
CA PHE A 52 -1.21 2.80 -8.25
C PHE A 52 -1.94 3.87 -7.45
N HIS A 53 -1.39 4.27 -6.31
CA HIS A 53 -2.09 5.10 -5.32
C HIS A 53 -1.14 6.01 -4.56
N THR A 54 -1.74 6.97 -3.85
CA THR A 54 -1.05 7.83 -2.90
C THR A 54 -1.89 8.05 -1.65
N HIS A 55 -1.22 8.35 -0.53
CA HIS A 55 -1.81 8.69 0.76
C HIS A 55 -1.66 10.18 1.06
N HIS A 56 -2.71 10.83 1.55
CA HIS A 56 -2.67 12.25 1.91
C HIS A 56 -2.20 12.52 3.34
N ALA A 57 -2.46 11.60 4.25
CA ALA A 57 -2.05 11.76 5.65
C ALA A 57 -0.81 10.94 6.02
N ASN A 58 -0.55 9.85 5.33
CA ASN A 58 0.49 8.91 5.71
C ASN A 58 1.70 8.94 4.78
N GLU A 59 2.88 8.86 5.36
CA GLU A 59 4.12 8.52 4.67
C GLU A 59 4.29 7.00 4.70
N GLU A 60 4.70 6.43 3.58
CA GLU A 60 4.96 4.99 3.48
C GLU A 60 6.39 4.72 3.04
N TRP A 61 6.88 3.53 3.38
CA TRP A 61 8.17 3.02 2.95
C TRP A 61 8.01 1.61 2.41
N ALA A 62 8.74 1.30 1.34
CA ALA A 62 8.95 -0.06 0.88
C ALA A 62 10.37 -0.52 1.20
N ILE A 63 10.51 -1.73 1.71
CA ILE A 63 11.80 -2.39 1.94
C ILE A 63 11.76 -3.73 1.19
N VAL A 64 12.66 -3.93 0.24
CA VAL A 64 12.75 -5.17 -0.51
C VAL A 64 13.43 -6.23 0.33
N LEU A 65 12.68 -7.24 0.76
CA LEU A 65 13.19 -8.35 1.55
C LEU A 65 13.77 -9.49 0.69
N ARG A 66 13.19 -9.71 -0.51
CA ARG A 66 13.62 -10.74 -1.46
C ARG A 66 13.19 -10.41 -2.88
N GLY A 67 14.04 -10.73 -3.84
CA GLY A 67 13.75 -10.57 -5.26
C GLY A 67 13.99 -9.16 -5.78
N GLU A 68 13.47 -8.90 -6.98
CA GLU A 68 13.68 -7.66 -7.73
C GLU A 68 12.34 -7.10 -8.25
N PRO A 69 11.51 -6.53 -7.35
CA PRO A 69 10.23 -5.94 -7.77
C PRO A 69 10.43 -4.70 -8.62
N THR A 70 9.44 -4.38 -9.45
CA THR A 70 9.35 -3.12 -10.18
C THR A 70 8.57 -2.11 -9.37
N LEU A 71 9.15 -0.97 -9.12
CA LEU A 71 8.49 0.23 -8.58
C LEU A 71 8.02 1.10 -9.74
N ARG A 72 6.72 1.45 -9.74
CA ARG A 72 6.13 2.47 -10.60
C ARG A 72 5.86 3.72 -9.79
N THR A 73 6.28 4.87 -10.30
CA THR A 73 6.01 6.21 -9.77
C THR A 73 5.51 7.14 -10.88
N HIS A 74 5.29 8.42 -10.60
CA HIS A 74 5.04 9.43 -11.64
C HIS A 74 6.22 9.67 -12.58
N GLU A 75 7.45 9.44 -12.10
CA GLU A 75 8.67 9.64 -12.88
C GLU A 75 8.97 8.47 -13.82
N GLY A 76 8.24 7.36 -13.69
CA GLY A 76 8.43 6.16 -14.48
C GLY A 76 8.55 4.90 -13.63
N GLU A 77 9.25 3.93 -14.18
CA GLU A 77 9.43 2.61 -13.57
C GLU A 77 10.92 2.34 -13.29
N GLN A 78 11.16 1.71 -12.15
CA GLN A 78 12.49 1.32 -11.72
C GLN A 78 12.47 -0.08 -11.12
N GLN A 79 13.41 -0.93 -11.52
CA GLN A 79 13.62 -2.21 -10.86
C GLN A 79 14.40 -2.00 -9.56
N LEU A 80 13.83 -2.48 -8.48
CA LEU A 80 14.47 -2.50 -7.16
C LEU A 80 15.21 -3.83 -6.95
N ARG A 81 16.07 -3.86 -5.94
CA ARG A 81 16.85 -5.04 -5.55
C ARG A 81 16.67 -5.33 -4.08
N GLN A 82 16.93 -6.55 -3.69
CA GLN A 82 16.94 -6.94 -2.28
C GLN A 82 17.84 -5.99 -1.46
N GLY A 83 17.27 -5.46 -0.37
CA GLY A 83 17.90 -4.49 0.52
C GLY A 83 17.60 -3.04 0.18
N ASP A 84 17.00 -2.74 -0.99
CA ASP A 84 16.60 -1.38 -1.31
C ASP A 84 15.47 -0.90 -0.40
N VAL A 85 15.54 0.39 -0.06
CA VAL A 85 14.54 1.09 0.74
C VAL A 85 14.10 2.33 -0.02
N VAL A 86 12.78 2.51 -0.16
CA VAL A 86 12.19 3.67 -0.81
C VAL A 86 11.14 4.29 0.11
N ALA A 87 11.18 5.62 0.27
CA ALA A 87 10.18 6.39 0.98
C ALA A 87 9.19 7.04 0.00
N PHE A 88 7.91 6.97 0.33
CA PHE A 88 6.82 7.59 -0.40
C PHE A 88 6.23 8.70 0.47
N PRO A 89 6.55 9.98 0.18
CA PRO A 89 6.01 11.10 0.92
C PRO A 89 4.49 11.19 0.74
N ARG A 90 3.85 11.94 1.62
CA ARG A 90 2.41 12.21 1.54
C ARG A 90 2.05 12.99 0.29
N GLY A 91 0.86 12.74 -0.25
CA GLY A 91 0.33 13.43 -1.42
C GLY A 91 0.91 12.91 -2.73
N LYS A 92 0.72 13.67 -3.78
CA LYS A 92 0.96 13.25 -5.17
C LYS A 92 2.37 12.72 -5.44
N GLU A 93 3.37 13.33 -4.82
CA GLU A 93 4.77 12.93 -5.01
C GLU A 93 5.09 11.52 -4.47
N GLY A 94 4.27 11.03 -3.54
CA GLY A 94 4.41 9.67 -2.99
C GLY A 94 3.63 8.60 -3.75
N ALA A 95 3.04 8.92 -4.89
CA ALA A 95 2.28 7.94 -5.66
C ALA A 95 3.17 6.79 -6.14
N HIS A 96 2.74 5.56 -5.82
CA HIS A 96 3.53 4.37 -6.09
C HIS A 96 2.67 3.12 -6.36
N GLN A 97 3.31 2.15 -6.98
CA GLN A 97 2.83 0.79 -7.14
C GLN A 97 4.02 -0.18 -7.17
N ILE A 98 3.93 -1.26 -6.42
CA ILE A 98 4.90 -2.36 -6.49
C ILE A 98 4.31 -3.48 -7.33
N ARG A 99 5.11 -3.97 -8.31
CA ARG A 99 4.77 -5.09 -9.19
C ARG A 99 5.87 -6.14 -9.17
N ASN A 100 5.51 -7.34 -9.53
CA ASN A 100 6.47 -8.40 -9.80
C ASN A 100 6.45 -8.74 -11.29
N ASP A 101 7.39 -8.19 -12.03
CA ASP A 101 7.58 -8.47 -13.47
C ASP A 101 8.64 -9.57 -13.72
N THR A 102 9.07 -10.27 -12.64
CA THR A 102 10.02 -11.38 -12.70
C THR A 102 9.31 -12.74 -12.75
N ASP A 103 10.05 -13.81 -12.84
CA ASP A 103 9.57 -15.20 -12.89
C ASP A 103 9.56 -15.92 -11.54
N ALA A 104 9.97 -15.23 -10.46
CA ALA A 104 9.98 -15.75 -9.08
C ALA A 104 9.24 -14.80 -8.12
N PRO A 105 8.65 -15.30 -7.03
CA PRO A 105 7.99 -14.46 -6.04
C PRO A 105 8.93 -13.42 -5.43
N VAL A 106 8.47 -12.19 -5.28
CA VAL A 106 9.19 -11.11 -4.59
C VAL A 106 8.54 -10.84 -3.25
N ARG A 107 9.36 -10.46 -2.23
CA ARG A 107 8.87 -10.15 -0.89
C ARG A 107 9.24 -8.73 -0.51
N VAL A 108 8.25 -7.95 -0.10
CA VAL A 108 8.43 -6.55 0.32
C VAL A 108 7.76 -6.30 1.67
N LEU A 109 8.38 -5.47 2.50
CA LEU A 109 7.78 -4.92 3.70
C LEU A 109 7.35 -3.49 3.40
N MET A 110 6.07 -3.20 3.60
CA MET A 110 5.52 -1.85 3.57
C MET A 110 5.38 -1.35 5.00
N LEU A 111 5.96 -0.20 5.29
CA LEU A 111 5.77 0.53 6.53
C LEU A 111 4.93 1.76 6.23
N SER A 112 4.13 2.20 7.19
CA SER A 112 3.31 3.40 7.07
C SER A 112 3.18 4.08 8.44
N THR A 113 3.10 5.39 8.47
CA THR A 113 2.52 6.05 9.65
C THR A 113 1.04 5.67 9.75
N LEU A 114 0.46 5.74 10.96
CA LEU A 114 -0.96 5.42 11.20
C LEU A 114 -1.75 6.67 11.55
N ILE A 115 -1.62 7.70 10.71
CA ILE A 115 -2.36 8.96 10.87
C ILE A 115 -3.75 8.79 10.26
N ALA A 116 -4.78 9.13 11.04
CA ALA A 116 -6.17 9.11 10.62
C ALA A 116 -6.87 10.44 10.97
N PRO A 117 -7.84 10.89 10.18
CA PRO A 117 -8.35 10.26 8.94
C PRO A 117 -7.33 10.34 7.79
N ASP A 118 -7.43 9.42 6.83
CA ASP A 118 -6.57 9.38 5.64
C ASP A 118 -7.41 9.29 4.37
N ILE A 119 -6.99 10.03 3.34
CA ILE A 119 -7.55 9.94 2.00
C ILE A 119 -6.51 9.26 1.11
N VAL A 120 -6.95 8.26 0.37
CA VAL A 120 -6.14 7.51 -0.59
C VAL A 120 -6.68 7.77 -1.99
N GLU A 121 -5.84 8.25 -2.89
CA GLU A 121 -6.20 8.38 -4.30
C GLU A 121 -5.67 7.21 -5.10
N TYR A 122 -6.53 6.60 -5.92
CA TYR A 122 -6.20 5.51 -6.84
C TYR A 122 -6.11 6.08 -8.26
N LEU A 123 -4.90 6.41 -8.68
CA LEU A 123 -4.64 7.29 -9.82
C LEU A 123 -5.06 6.71 -11.18
N ASP A 124 -4.99 5.38 -11.36
CA ASP A 124 -5.40 4.73 -12.61
C ASP A 124 -6.92 4.69 -12.78
N THR A 125 -7.69 4.79 -11.70
CA THR A 125 -9.16 4.61 -11.73
C THR A 125 -9.93 5.84 -11.33
N GLY A 126 -9.27 6.89 -10.83
CA GLY A 126 -9.90 8.09 -10.29
C GLY A 126 -10.75 7.82 -9.04
N LYS A 127 -10.58 6.68 -8.40
CA LYS A 127 -11.28 6.33 -7.17
C LYS A 127 -10.56 6.94 -5.98
N ILE A 128 -11.32 7.34 -4.97
CA ILE A 128 -10.78 7.70 -3.66
C ILE A 128 -11.22 6.70 -2.59
N GLY A 129 -10.37 6.50 -1.60
CA GLY A 129 -10.69 5.82 -0.36
C GLY A 129 -10.57 6.80 0.79
N ALA A 130 -11.56 6.86 1.67
CA ALA A 130 -11.49 7.63 2.91
C ALA A 130 -11.48 6.66 4.08
N ARG A 131 -10.39 6.66 4.84
CA ARG A 131 -10.22 5.85 6.05
C ARG A 131 -10.51 6.70 7.27
N SER A 132 -11.47 6.28 8.09
CA SER A 132 -11.83 6.96 9.34
C SER A 132 -10.75 6.79 10.42
N VAL A 133 -10.89 7.54 11.52
CA VAL A 133 -10.11 7.33 12.74
C VAL A 133 -10.28 5.88 13.21
N ALA A 134 -9.19 5.29 13.69
CA ALA A 134 -9.11 3.90 14.15
C ALA A 134 -9.29 2.81 13.08
N GLY A 135 -9.31 3.18 11.80
CA GLY A 135 -9.37 2.19 10.70
C GLY A 135 -10.67 1.41 10.58
N GLU A 136 -11.71 1.80 11.34
CA GLU A 136 -12.97 1.06 11.45
C GLU A 136 -13.78 1.05 10.14
N ARG A 137 -13.56 2.04 9.26
CA ARG A 137 -14.30 2.12 8.01
C ARG A 137 -13.48 2.76 6.90
N ILE A 138 -13.46 2.08 5.75
CA ILE A 138 -12.99 2.66 4.50
C ILE A 138 -14.20 2.85 3.59
N ILE A 139 -14.39 4.09 3.14
CA ILE A 139 -15.38 4.43 2.13
C ILE A 139 -14.65 4.55 0.81
N PHE A 140 -15.09 3.82 -0.22
CA PHE A 140 -14.61 4.00 -1.58
C PHE A 140 -15.65 4.74 -2.40
N ALA A 141 -15.23 5.83 -3.06
CA ALA A 141 -16.08 6.64 -3.91
C ALA A 141 -15.33 7.05 -5.17
N ARG A 142 -16.08 7.51 -6.16
CA ARG A 142 -15.53 8.31 -7.26
C ARG A 142 -16.00 9.74 -7.07
N PRO A 143 -15.11 10.73 -7.14
CA PRO A 143 -15.53 12.12 -7.13
C PRO A 143 -16.57 12.36 -8.22
N GLY A 144 -17.66 12.98 -7.83
CA GLY A 144 -18.69 13.48 -8.73
C GLY A 144 -18.36 14.87 -9.26
N PRO A 145 -19.35 15.58 -9.86
CA PRO A 145 -19.23 16.99 -10.11
C PRO A 145 -18.83 17.73 -8.83
N GLU A 146 -18.04 18.77 -8.97
CA GLU A 146 -17.73 19.64 -7.85
C GLU A 146 -19.02 20.32 -7.37
N LEU A 147 -19.30 20.19 -6.07
CA LEU A 147 -20.47 20.79 -5.44
C LEU A 147 -20.08 22.17 -4.89
N ASP A 148 -21.01 23.12 -4.93
CA ASP A 148 -20.85 24.35 -4.17
C ASP A 148 -20.95 24.06 -2.67
N TYR A 149 -20.20 24.81 -1.85
CA TYR A 149 -20.18 24.60 -0.39
C TYR A 149 -21.58 24.69 0.24
N TRP A 150 -22.44 25.51 -0.34
CA TRP A 150 -23.80 25.78 0.15
C TRP A 150 -24.89 24.98 -0.57
N GLU A 151 -24.52 24.11 -1.50
CA GLU A 151 -25.48 23.27 -2.23
C GLU A 151 -26.18 22.33 -1.26
N ASP A 152 -27.54 22.39 -1.26
CA ASP A 152 -28.44 21.65 -0.35
C ASP A 152 -28.32 21.98 1.14
N GLU A 153 -27.67 23.10 1.52
CA GLU A 153 -27.58 23.59 2.89
C GLU A 153 -28.64 24.68 3.12
N ASP A 154 -29.89 24.32 3.50
CA ASP A 154 -31.00 25.23 3.85
C ASP A 154 -31.07 25.51 5.36
#